data_eae4d2ef326d98290a4ba22ebe2b93f2
#
_entry.id   eae4d2ef326d98290a4ba22ebe2b93f2
#
_cell.length_a   1.000
_cell.length_b   1.000
_cell.length_c   1.000
_cell.angle_alpha   90.00
_cell.angle_beta   90.00
_cell.angle_gamma   90.00
#
_symmetry.space_group_name_H-M   'P 1'
#
loop_
_entity.id
_entity.type
_entity.pdbx_description
1 polymer ?
#
loop_
_entity_poly.entity_id
_entity_poly.type
_entity_poly.pdbx_seq_one_letter_code
_entity_poly.pdbx_strand_id
1 'polypeptide(L)'
;MINKINFFHSIIFFNICIFFSAFEVLRDNSFILFSFFLILTIGISHGALDHEKGKKLLKIYKIKNTEVFYITYIGIAIFVILIWILSPILLLSLFLIVAAYHFGKEDSDFIETKNANFLEIFYFIKGSLVISAPLLFHKAETIEIFKMLNFSID
;
A
#
# COMPACT_ATOMS: atom_id res chain seq x y z
N MET A 1 -10.28 -23.64 6.75
CA MET A 1 -10.35 -23.02 8.10
C MET A 1 -9.76 -21.61 8.11
N ILE A 2 -8.70 -21.34 7.37
CA ILE A 2 -8.03 -20.03 7.26
C ILE A 2 -8.97 -18.94 6.71
N ASN A 3 -9.81 -19.25 5.70
CA ASN A 3 -10.73 -18.28 5.09
C ASN A 3 -11.81 -17.73 6.05
N LYS A 4 -12.21 -18.48 7.07
CA LYS A 4 -13.17 -17.97 8.07
C LYS A 4 -12.54 -16.94 9.01
N ILE A 5 -11.28 -17.12 9.38
CA ILE A 5 -10.56 -16.20 10.28
C ILE A 5 -10.36 -14.85 9.56
N ASN A 6 -9.94 -14.86 8.29
CA ASN A 6 -9.75 -13.64 7.50
C ASN A 6 -11.07 -12.88 7.30
N PHE A 7 -12.17 -13.59 7.07
CA PHE A 7 -13.49 -13.01 6.93
C PHE A 7 -13.96 -12.30 8.21
N PHE A 8 -13.79 -12.94 9.38
CA PHE A 8 -14.13 -12.32 10.66
C PHE A 8 -13.25 -11.11 10.98
N HIS A 9 -11.96 -11.15 10.68
CA HIS A 9 -11.07 -10.00 10.84
C HIS A 9 -11.52 -8.80 10.01
N SER A 10 -11.85 -9.00 8.75
CA SER A 10 -12.33 -7.95 7.86
C SER A 10 -13.63 -7.33 8.35
N ILE A 11 -14.60 -8.16 8.79
CA ILE A 11 -15.86 -7.67 9.35
C ILE A 11 -15.63 -6.86 10.63
N ILE A 12 -14.79 -7.36 11.54
CA ILE A 12 -14.49 -6.67 12.80
C ILE A 12 -13.83 -5.32 12.49
N PHE A 13 -12.83 -5.29 11.61
CA PHE A 13 -12.15 -4.07 11.20
C PHE A 13 -13.12 -3.06 10.57
N PHE A 14 -13.98 -3.51 9.66
CA PHE A 14 -15.00 -2.68 9.02
C PHE A 14 -15.99 -2.08 10.02
N ASN A 15 -16.49 -2.88 10.98
CA ASN A 15 -17.37 -2.37 12.04
C ASN A 15 -16.68 -1.38 12.97
N ILE A 16 -15.41 -1.60 13.29
CA ILE A 16 -14.60 -0.65 14.05
C ILE A 16 -14.47 0.67 13.28
N CYS A 17 -14.18 0.63 11.98
CA CYS A 17 -14.09 1.84 11.15
C CYS A 17 -15.43 2.59 11.09
N ILE A 18 -16.57 1.90 10.92
CA ILE A 18 -17.91 2.50 10.95
C ILE A 18 -18.18 3.12 12.31
N PHE A 19 -17.90 2.38 13.39
CA PHE A 19 -18.10 2.89 14.76
C PHE A 19 -17.33 4.19 14.98
N PHE A 20 -16.05 4.21 14.62
CA PHE A 20 -15.23 5.42 14.77
C PHE A 20 -15.63 6.54 13.83
N SER A 21 -16.08 6.26 12.60
CA SER A 21 -16.55 7.30 11.69
C SER A 21 -17.89 7.91 12.10
N ALA A 22 -18.73 7.17 12.83
CA ALA A 22 -20.01 7.66 13.35
C ALA A 22 -19.85 8.57 14.59
N PHE A 23 -18.73 8.47 15.30
CA PHE A 23 -18.45 9.33 16.45
C PHE A 23 -17.57 10.51 16.01
N GLU A 24 -18.12 11.73 16.02
CA GLU A 24 -17.40 12.98 15.75
C GLU A 24 -16.22 13.25 16.71
N VAL A 25 -16.07 12.43 17.74
CA VAL A 25 -14.98 12.48 18.73
C VAL A 25 -13.58 12.40 18.11
N LEU A 26 -13.48 11.92 16.86
CA LEU A 26 -12.21 11.78 16.14
C LEU A 26 -11.81 13.00 15.31
N ARG A 27 -12.54 14.10 15.43
CA ARG A 27 -12.27 15.35 14.70
C ARG A 27 -11.09 16.14 15.28
N ASP A 28 -10.64 15.82 16.49
CA ASP A 28 -9.53 16.46 17.18
C ASP A 28 -8.19 15.72 17.00
N ASN A 29 -7.11 16.27 17.56
CA ASN A 29 -5.74 15.75 17.51
C ASN A 29 -5.60 14.25 17.87
N SER A 30 -6.58 13.69 18.60
CA SER A 30 -6.63 12.26 18.95
C SER A 30 -6.74 11.35 17.72
N PHE A 31 -7.38 11.82 16.64
CA PHE A 31 -7.49 11.05 15.39
C PHE A 31 -6.14 10.92 14.69
N ILE A 32 -5.32 11.95 14.73
CA ILE A 32 -3.98 11.95 14.13
C ILE A 32 -3.11 10.90 14.83
N LEU A 33 -3.13 10.86 16.16
CA LEU A 33 -2.39 9.88 16.96
C LEU A 33 -2.88 8.45 16.70
N PHE A 34 -4.18 8.25 16.62
CA PHE A 34 -4.76 6.94 16.31
C PHE A 34 -4.40 6.47 14.88
N SER A 35 -4.51 7.35 13.90
CA SER A 35 -4.11 7.07 12.51
C SER A 35 -2.62 6.75 12.42
N PHE A 36 -1.78 7.50 13.12
CA PHE A 36 -0.34 7.24 13.19
C PHE A 36 -0.04 5.87 13.81
N PHE A 37 -0.74 5.51 14.88
CA PHE A 37 -0.63 4.19 15.50
C PHE A 37 -1.05 3.07 14.54
N LEU A 38 -2.15 3.24 13.79
CA LEU A 38 -2.58 2.28 12.77
C LEU A 38 -1.55 2.13 11.66
N ILE A 39 -1.01 3.24 11.14
CA ILE A 39 0.02 3.23 10.10
C ILE A 39 1.28 2.52 10.60
N LEU A 40 1.71 2.78 11.83
CA LEU A 40 2.85 2.09 12.44
C LEU A 40 2.61 0.59 12.58
N THR A 41 1.47 0.18 13.13
CA THR A 41 1.18 -1.24 13.35
C THR A 41 1.05 -2.01 12.04
N ILE A 42 0.36 -1.46 11.05
CA ILE A 42 0.22 -2.05 9.73
C ILE A 42 1.56 -2.04 8.98
N GLY A 43 2.28 -0.91 9.02
CA GLY A 43 3.58 -0.77 8.36
C GLY A 43 4.64 -1.71 8.90
N ILE A 44 4.74 -1.85 10.23
CA ILE A 44 5.66 -2.81 10.86
C ILE A 44 5.30 -4.24 10.48
N SER A 45 4.01 -4.58 10.48
CA SER A 45 3.56 -5.93 10.10
C SER A 45 3.90 -6.27 8.64
N HIS A 46 3.81 -5.32 7.72
CA HIS A 46 4.20 -5.51 6.32
C HIS A 46 5.70 -5.71 6.18
N GLY A 47 6.52 -4.88 6.84
CA GLY A 47 7.98 -4.97 6.77
C GLY A 47 8.57 -6.19 7.48
N ALA A 48 7.93 -6.68 8.54
CA ALA A 48 8.42 -7.82 9.31
C ALA A 48 8.55 -9.12 8.48
N LEU A 49 7.73 -9.28 7.44
CA LEU A 49 7.75 -10.44 6.56
C LEU A 49 8.73 -10.32 5.39
N ASP A 50 9.33 -9.16 5.16
CA ASP A 50 10.20 -8.93 4.00
C ASP A 50 11.46 -9.80 4.05
N HIS A 51 12.00 -10.07 5.23
CA HIS A 51 13.13 -10.99 5.40
C HIS A 51 12.79 -12.42 4.95
N GLU A 52 11.60 -12.92 5.30
CA GLU A 52 11.16 -14.27 4.92
C GLU A 52 10.86 -14.35 3.40
N LYS A 53 10.24 -13.30 2.85
CA LYS A 53 10.03 -13.17 1.40
C LYS A 53 11.37 -13.10 0.66
N GLY A 54 12.33 -12.33 1.19
CA GLY A 54 13.68 -12.23 0.67
C GLY A 54 14.42 -13.55 0.63
N LYS A 55 14.35 -14.35 1.69
CA LYS A 55 14.93 -15.71 1.71
C LYS A 55 14.32 -16.63 0.64
N LYS A 56 13.00 -16.57 0.44
CA LYS A 56 12.33 -17.32 -0.63
C LYS A 56 12.81 -16.89 -2.00
N LEU A 57 12.95 -15.58 -2.23
CA LEU A 57 13.44 -15.01 -3.47
C LEU A 57 14.87 -15.49 -3.77
N LEU A 58 15.79 -15.41 -2.79
CA LEU A 58 17.17 -15.89 -2.93
C LEU A 58 17.22 -17.38 -3.30
N LYS A 59 16.34 -18.21 -2.74
CA LYS A 59 16.25 -19.64 -3.11
C LYS A 59 15.83 -19.84 -4.57
N ILE A 60 14.86 -19.04 -5.07
CA ILE A 60 14.41 -19.10 -6.47
C ILE A 60 15.58 -18.77 -7.42
N TYR A 61 16.36 -17.74 -7.09
CA TYR A 61 17.54 -17.33 -7.89
C TYR A 61 18.81 -18.13 -7.56
N LYS A 62 18.73 -19.14 -6.71
CA LYS A 62 19.86 -19.99 -6.27
C LYS A 62 21.03 -19.19 -5.68
N ILE A 63 20.76 -18.05 -5.07
CA ILE A 63 21.75 -17.20 -4.40
C ILE A 63 21.89 -17.68 -2.96
N LYS A 64 23.09 -18.08 -2.56
CA LYS A 64 23.37 -18.60 -1.21
C LYS A 64 23.64 -17.51 -0.17
N ASN A 65 24.16 -16.36 -0.62
CA ASN A 65 24.51 -15.27 0.29
C ASN A 65 23.32 -14.38 0.62
N THR A 66 22.93 -14.36 1.88
CA THR A 66 21.78 -13.56 2.38
C THR A 66 22.07 -12.06 2.40
N GLU A 67 23.36 -11.67 2.46
CA GLU A 67 23.75 -10.25 2.45
C GLU A 67 23.36 -9.56 1.13
N VAL A 68 23.34 -10.30 0.02
CA VAL A 68 22.90 -9.80 -1.28
C VAL A 68 21.47 -9.24 -1.20
N PHE A 69 20.61 -9.90 -0.45
CA PHE A 69 19.24 -9.40 -0.25
C PHE A 69 19.24 -8.03 0.44
N TYR A 70 19.99 -7.90 1.56
CA TYR A 70 20.01 -6.64 2.30
C TYR A 70 20.66 -5.50 1.53
N ILE A 71 21.75 -5.77 0.83
CA ILE A 71 22.42 -4.77 -0.02
C ILE A 71 21.48 -4.29 -1.13
N THR A 72 20.79 -5.23 -1.79
CA THR A 72 19.83 -4.88 -2.83
C THR A 72 18.63 -4.12 -2.27
N TYR A 73 18.10 -4.54 -1.13
CA TYR A 73 16.97 -3.89 -0.46
C TYR A 73 17.29 -2.44 -0.08
N ILE A 74 18.44 -2.22 0.56
CA ILE A 74 18.92 -0.88 0.92
C ILE A 74 19.23 -0.07 -0.35
N GLY A 75 19.85 -0.69 -1.36
CA GLY A 75 20.15 -0.04 -2.64
C GLY A 75 18.90 0.46 -3.34
N ILE A 76 17.81 -0.33 -3.37
CA ILE A 76 16.51 0.08 -3.90
C ILE A 76 15.93 1.25 -3.09
N ALA A 77 16.01 1.19 -1.76
CA ALA A 77 15.52 2.27 -0.90
C ALA A 77 16.25 3.60 -1.18
N ILE A 78 17.58 3.55 -1.28
CA ILE A 78 18.39 4.73 -1.64
C ILE A 78 18.02 5.23 -3.03
N PHE A 79 17.86 4.35 -4.00
CA PHE A 79 17.48 4.70 -5.36
C PHE A 79 16.12 5.39 -5.42
N VAL A 80 15.13 4.91 -4.68
CA VAL A 80 13.80 5.53 -4.56
C VAL A 80 13.92 6.94 -3.95
N ILE A 81 14.71 7.11 -2.90
CA ILE A 81 14.95 8.42 -2.27
C ILE A 81 15.60 9.39 -3.27
N LEU A 82 16.58 8.94 -4.04
CA LEU A 82 17.24 9.76 -5.05
C LEU A 82 16.26 10.20 -6.14
N ILE A 83 15.40 9.29 -6.64
CA ILE A 83 14.36 9.66 -7.61
C ILE A 83 13.41 10.68 -6.99
N TRP A 84 13.02 10.53 -5.73
CA TRP A 84 12.16 11.50 -5.06
C TRP A 84 12.78 12.90 -5.05
N ILE A 85 14.04 13.00 -4.68
CA ILE A 85 14.76 14.30 -4.65
C ILE A 85 14.85 14.91 -6.06
N LEU A 86 15.08 14.10 -7.10
CA LEU A 86 15.25 14.56 -8.47
C LEU A 86 13.93 14.86 -9.17
N SER A 87 12.90 14.06 -8.94
CA SER A 87 11.61 14.17 -9.62
C SER A 87 10.48 13.56 -8.76
N PRO A 88 9.96 14.31 -7.78
CA PRO A 88 8.87 13.84 -6.90
C PRO A 88 7.63 13.40 -7.68
N ILE A 89 7.27 14.15 -8.75
CA ILE A 89 6.09 13.84 -9.59
C ILE A 89 6.22 12.47 -10.25
N LEU A 90 7.40 12.18 -10.82
CA LEU A 90 7.65 10.90 -11.46
C LEU A 90 7.51 9.76 -10.44
N LEU A 91 8.13 9.93 -9.26
CA LEU A 91 8.08 8.88 -8.23
C LEU A 91 6.65 8.70 -7.69
N LEU A 92 5.92 9.79 -7.44
CA LEU A 92 4.52 9.71 -7.01
C LEU A 92 3.67 8.98 -8.05
N SER A 93 3.83 9.31 -9.33
CA SER A 93 3.09 8.65 -10.41
C SER A 93 3.39 7.15 -10.49
N LEU A 94 4.67 6.77 -10.41
CA LEU A 94 5.09 5.37 -10.39
C LEU A 94 4.55 4.64 -9.16
N PHE A 95 4.61 5.28 -8.00
CA PHE A 95 4.07 4.73 -6.76
C PHE A 95 2.56 4.47 -6.89
N LEU A 96 1.78 5.43 -7.40
CA LEU A 96 0.34 5.27 -7.57
C LEU A 96 -0.01 4.14 -8.56
N ILE A 97 0.76 3.98 -9.65
CA ILE A 97 0.58 2.88 -10.61
C ILE A 97 0.84 1.53 -9.95
N VAL A 98 1.96 1.40 -9.24
CA VAL A 98 2.32 0.15 -8.53
C VAL A 98 1.31 -0.14 -7.41
N ALA A 99 0.89 0.88 -6.67
CA ALA A 99 -0.10 0.75 -5.60
C ALA A 99 -1.46 0.30 -6.15
N ALA A 100 -1.91 0.86 -7.28
CA ALA A 100 -3.14 0.42 -7.93
C ALA A 100 -3.10 -1.08 -8.28
N TYR A 101 -2.03 -1.53 -8.92
CA TYR A 101 -1.87 -2.95 -9.24
C TYR A 101 -1.83 -3.82 -7.98
N HIS A 102 -1.06 -3.43 -6.98
CA HIS A 102 -0.88 -4.17 -5.73
C HIS A 102 -2.19 -4.33 -4.97
N PHE A 103 -2.91 -3.24 -4.73
CA PHE A 103 -4.20 -3.27 -4.03
C PHE A 103 -5.24 -4.08 -4.80
N GLY A 104 -5.31 -3.91 -6.12
CA GLY A 104 -6.26 -4.66 -6.92
C GLY A 104 -5.98 -6.16 -6.92
N LYS A 105 -4.73 -6.56 -6.95
CA LYS A 105 -4.32 -7.96 -6.88
C LYS A 105 -4.64 -8.57 -5.51
N GLU A 106 -4.26 -7.91 -4.44
CA GLU A 106 -4.47 -8.39 -3.07
C GLU A 106 -5.95 -8.53 -2.74
N ASP A 107 -6.76 -7.56 -3.19
CA ASP A 107 -8.22 -7.56 -2.98
C ASP A 107 -8.98 -8.52 -3.92
N SER A 108 -8.32 -9.11 -4.89
CA SER A 108 -8.91 -9.99 -5.90
C SER A 108 -8.29 -11.40 -5.95
N ASP A 109 -7.51 -11.77 -4.95
CA ASP A 109 -6.80 -13.06 -4.88
C ASP A 109 -7.75 -14.29 -4.87
N PHE A 110 -9.05 -14.04 -4.64
CA PHE A 110 -10.09 -15.06 -4.67
C PHE A 110 -10.66 -15.35 -6.07
N ILE A 111 -10.27 -14.58 -7.10
CA ILE A 111 -10.80 -14.75 -8.46
C ILE A 111 -9.97 -15.77 -9.22
N GLU A 112 -10.53 -16.93 -9.44
CA GLU A 112 -9.99 -17.96 -10.29
C GLU A 112 -10.45 -17.77 -11.74
N THR A 113 -9.57 -17.31 -12.61
CA THR A 113 -9.82 -17.24 -14.05
C THR A 113 -8.67 -17.82 -14.85
N LYS A 114 -8.97 -18.47 -15.99
CA LYS A 114 -7.97 -19.02 -16.88
C LYS A 114 -7.32 -17.97 -17.79
N ASN A 115 -7.91 -16.78 -17.91
CA ASN A 115 -7.40 -15.72 -18.76
C ASN A 115 -6.51 -14.77 -17.96
N ALA A 116 -5.20 -14.98 -18.03
CA ALA A 116 -4.21 -14.19 -17.28
C ALA A 116 -4.26 -12.69 -17.67
N ASN A 117 -4.39 -12.35 -18.95
CA ASN A 117 -4.40 -10.96 -19.40
C ASN A 117 -5.63 -10.19 -18.87
N PHE A 118 -6.79 -10.84 -18.83
CA PHE A 118 -7.99 -10.26 -18.25
C PHE A 118 -7.79 -9.98 -16.75
N LEU A 119 -7.15 -10.90 -16.05
CA LEU A 119 -6.90 -10.80 -14.62
C LEU A 119 -5.99 -9.62 -14.28
N GLU A 120 -4.91 -9.43 -15.04
CA GLU A 120 -3.97 -8.32 -14.84
C GLU A 120 -4.64 -6.95 -15.03
N ILE A 121 -5.43 -6.79 -16.10
CA ILE A 121 -6.20 -5.56 -16.35
C ILE A 121 -7.23 -5.34 -15.25
N PHE A 122 -7.92 -6.38 -14.83
CA PHE A 122 -8.91 -6.31 -13.76
C PHE A 122 -8.28 -5.84 -12.43
N TYR A 123 -7.13 -6.37 -12.07
CA TYR A 123 -6.38 -5.94 -10.89
C TYR A 123 -6.08 -4.44 -10.94
N PHE A 124 -5.56 -3.98 -12.07
CA PHE A 124 -5.23 -2.57 -12.23
C PHE A 124 -6.47 -1.66 -12.13
N ILE A 125 -7.56 -2.02 -12.81
CA ILE A 125 -8.81 -1.24 -12.76
C ILE A 125 -9.38 -1.22 -11.34
N LYS A 126 -9.45 -2.37 -10.68
CA LYS A 126 -10.01 -2.48 -9.33
C LYS A 126 -9.18 -1.70 -8.31
N GLY A 127 -7.87 -1.83 -8.36
CA GLY A 127 -6.98 -1.11 -7.45
C GLY A 127 -6.91 0.39 -7.72
N SER A 128 -7.14 0.85 -8.96
CA SER A 128 -7.21 2.27 -9.26
C SER A 128 -8.40 2.97 -8.58
N LEU A 129 -9.44 2.22 -8.19
CA LEU A 129 -10.56 2.76 -7.43
C LEU A 129 -10.11 3.29 -6.05
N VAL A 130 -9.12 2.67 -5.42
CA VAL A 130 -8.57 3.11 -4.13
C VAL A 130 -7.96 4.52 -4.26
N ILE A 131 -7.37 4.83 -5.41
CA ILE A 131 -6.75 6.12 -5.70
C ILE A 131 -7.79 7.13 -6.20
N SER A 132 -8.70 6.71 -7.08
CA SER A 132 -9.70 7.59 -7.69
C SER A 132 -10.82 7.97 -6.73
N ALA A 133 -11.19 7.14 -5.77
CA ALA A 133 -12.25 7.43 -4.82
C ALA A 133 -11.96 8.70 -3.98
N PRO A 134 -10.80 8.87 -3.33
CA PRO A 134 -10.45 10.11 -2.66
C PRO A 134 -10.45 11.32 -3.61
N LEU A 135 -9.95 11.18 -4.83
CA LEU A 135 -9.94 12.25 -5.82
C LEU A 135 -11.35 12.67 -6.27
N LEU A 136 -12.33 11.77 -6.23
CA LEU A 136 -13.71 12.07 -6.60
C LEU A 136 -14.50 12.68 -5.43
N PHE A 137 -14.35 12.14 -4.22
CA PHE A 137 -15.16 12.51 -3.07
C PHE A 137 -14.51 13.59 -2.18
N HIS A 138 -13.17 13.66 -2.15
CA HIS A 138 -12.37 14.57 -1.33
C HIS A 138 -11.27 15.22 -2.16
N LYS A 139 -11.65 15.82 -3.30
CA LYS A 139 -10.71 16.34 -4.30
C LYS A 139 -9.75 17.38 -3.73
N ALA A 140 -10.25 18.34 -2.96
CA ALA A 140 -9.45 19.45 -2.46
C ALA A 140 -8.36 18.94 -1.48
N GLU A 141 -8.76 18.11 -0.52
CA GLU A 141 -7.87 17.54 0.47
C GLU A 141 -6.85 16.58 -0.15
N THR A 142 -7.28 15.77 -1.13
CA THR A 142 -6.38 14.84 -1.83
C THR A 142 -5.34 15.58 -2.65
N ILE A 143 -5.72 16.67 -3.34
CA ILE A 143 -4.77 17.51 -4.09
C ILE A 143 -3.80 18.19 -3.13
N GLU A 144 -4.28 18.66 -1.98
CA GLU A 144 -3.40 19.27 -0.96
C GLU A 144 -2.34 18.28 -0.46
N ILE A 145 -2.73 17.03 -0.17
CA ILE A 145 -1.78 15.97 0.19
C ILE A 145 -0.75 15.74 -0.93
N PHE A 146 -1.19 15.68 -2.19
CA PHE A 146 -0.27 15.52 -3.32
C PHE A 146 0.68 16.70 -3.48
N LYS A 147 0.22 17.93 -3.22
CA LYS A 147 1.08 19.11 -3.21
C LYS A 147 2.11 19.07 -2.08
N MET A 148 1.72 18.63 -0.90
CA MET A 148 2.66 18.46 0.24
C MET A 148 3.75 17.44 -0.06
N LEU A 149 3.42 16.37 -0.80
CA LEU A 149 4.39 15.36 -1.22
C LEU A 149 5.30 15.83 -2.35
N ASN A 150 4.87 16.87 -3.06
CA ASN A 150 5.54 17.37 -4.25
C ASN A 150 6.05 18.78 -4.00
N PHE A 151 7.24 18.90 -3.45
CA PHE A 151 7.88 20.15 -2.98
C PHE A 151 7.99 21.31 -4.01
N SER A 152 7.47 21.17 -5.22
CA SER A 152 7.69 22.09 -6.34
C SER A 152 6.43 22.52 -7.10
N ILE A 153 5.25 22.36 -6.55
CA ILE A 153 4.04 22.90 -7.18
C ILE A 153 3.66 24.22 -6.48
N ASP A 154 4.37 25.30 -6.83
CA ASP A 154 3.90 26.68 -6.64
C ASP A 154 2.86 27.03 -7.72
#